data_9978c22ec56af907bdd5a44e89402f94
#
_entry.id   9978c22ec56af907bdd5a44e89402f94
#
_cell.length_a   1.000
_cell.length_b   1.000
_cell.length_c   1.000
_cell.angle_alpha   90.00
_cell.angle_beta   90.00
_cell.angle_gamma   90.00
#
_symmetry.space_group_name_H-M   'P 1'
#
loop_
_entity.id
_entity.type
_entity.pdbx_description
1 polymer ?
#
loop_
_entity_poly.entity_id
_entity_poly.type
_entity_poly.pdbx_seq_one_letter_code
_entity_poly.pdbx_strand_id
1 'polypeptide(L)'
;MKSIKNNTRFSFISLENVFFIYLMRICRVDARKFSNALNVHEIQEEQLPLFRTADHNPVDHVKSHLNKFYTIPLETYKHLYQNSLPKEFKKQVETFAECSILIREPAVEIISCLEQTDYTRPVNKYVLYGKFGAGKTITMMHLLHYAFMKKFMLIHIPWANDWFRFPKEVANSPLVPDMLDLPVDAGIWLRYFKNQNLHLLTSLDLRVTKDYTWNERDSTSQGAPLSELIDFGINRIKYACGVINALIDELKAASTAGKVKTFVSIDGYNIFTTDITLIRNDKKEYVPPTQLSLTTAFLKSTESNWCNGAVLLSVDKRRESDLPRYLLGKEGFDHLDPFIPVGVENYTVDEFNTVMEYYKNRQWIRNISPEGEKEVEAICNRNPFYFMEYCKPL
;
A
#
# COMPACT_ATOMS: atom_id res chain seq x y z
N MET A 1 -55.83 12.59 -47.03
CA MET A 1 -56.60 11.55 -46.31
C MET A 1 -55.63 10.72 -45.46
N LYS A 2 -55.91 10.82 -44.12
CA LYS A 2 -55.53 9.99 -43.00
C LYS A 2 -54.22 9.19 -43.00
N SER A 3 -53.29 9.74 -42.20
CA SER A 3 -52.19 9.15 -41.48
C SER A 3 -52.55 7.92 -40.64
N ILE A 4 -51.71 6.90 -40.64
CA ILE A 4 -51.58 5.96 -39.52
C ILE A 4 -50.08 5.81 -39.19
N LYS A 5 -49.73 6.35 -38.00
CA LYS A 5 -48.47 6.12 -37.34
C LYS A 5 -48.53 4.78 -36.60
N ASN A 6 -47.67 3.84 -36.87
CA ASN A 6 -47.41 2.72 -36.00
C ASN A 6 -46.07 2.90 -35.30
N ASN A 7 -46.15 3.15 -33.99
CA ASN A 7 -45.03 3.10 -33.04
C ASN A 7 -44.79 1.65 -32.65
N THR A 8 -43.68 1.07 -33.08
CA THR A 8 -43.17 -0.16 -32.49
C THR A 8 -41.92 0.17 -31.64
N ARG A 9 -42.14 0.24 -30.33
CA ARG A 9 -41.04 0.19 -29.35
C ARG A 9 -40.48 -1.23 -29.28
N PHE A 10 -39.28 -1.46 -29.80
CA PHE A 10 -38.51 -2.64 -29.44
C PHE A 10 -37.80 -2.40 -28.11
N SER A 11 -38.25 -3.10 -27.06
CA SER A 11 -37.54 -3.22 -25.79
C SER A 11 -36.38 -4.18 -25.99
N PHE A 12 -35.17 -3.72 -25.75
CA PHE A 12 -33.96 -4.57 -25.65
C PHE A 12 -34.11 -5.47 -24.41
N ILE A 13 -34.45 -6.73 -24.64
CA ILE A 13 -34.30 -7.79 -23.63
C ILE A 13 -32.82 -8.17 -23.69
N SER A 14 -32.07 -8.02 -22.60
CA SER A 14 -30.65 -8.32 -22.52
C SER A 14 -30.40 -9.82 -22.80
N LEU A 15 -29.35 -10.11 -23.52
CA LEU A 15 -28.89 -11.47 -23.86
C LEU A 15 -28.73 -12.40 -22.63
N GLU A 16 -28.52 -11.83 -21.45
CA GLU A 16 -28.44 -12.56 -20.18
C GLU A 16 -29.76 -13.24 -19.79
N ASN A 17 -30.89 -12.60 -20.03
CA ASN A 17 -32.20 -13.18 -19.74
C ASN A 17 -32.56 -14.37 -20.67
N VAL A 18 -32.07 -14.37 -21.89
CA VAL A 18 -32.29 -15.46 -22.84
C VAL A 18 -31.47 -16.69 -22.47
N PHE A 19 -30.24 -16.48 -21.96
CA PHE A 19 -29.37 -17.57 -21.51
C PHE A 19 -29.89 -18.24 -20.23
N PHE A 20 -30.47 -17.45 -19.31
CA PHE A 20 -31.06 -17.95 -18.09
C PHE A 20 -32.32 -18.79 -18.36
N ILE A 21 -33.17 -18.35 -19.28
CA ILE A 21 -34.37 -19.10 -19.70
C ILE A 21 -34.00 -20.41 -20.41
N TYR A 22 -32.89 -20.44 -21.15
CA TYR A 22 -32.40 -21.64 -21.85
C TYR A 22 -31.82 -22.68 -20.86
N LEU A 23 -31.10 -22.24 -19.83
CA LEU A 23 -30.58 -23.10 -18.75
C LEU A 23 -31.71 -23.70 -17.91
N MET A 24 -32.78 -22.97 -17.62
CA MET A 24 -33.94 -23.44 -16.86
C MET A 24 -34.73 -24.52 -17.63
N ARG A 25 -34.72 -24.51 -18.97
CA ARG A 25 -35.35 -25.55 -19.81
C ARG A 25 -34.58 -26.88 -19.83
N ILE A 26 -33.25 -26.83 -19.70
CA ILE A 26 -32.39 -28.02 -19.71
C ILE A 26 -32.45 -28.78 -18.37
N CYS A 27 -32.61 -28.06 -17.26
CA CYS A 27 -32.54 -28.68 -15.93
C CYS A 27 -33.89 -29.21 -15.38
N ARG A 28 -35.03 -29.10 -16.09
CA ARG A 28 -36.36 -29.53 -15.63
C ARG A 28 -36.68 -29.15 -14.16
N VAL A 29 -36.25 -27.97 -13.73
CA VAL A 29 -36.56 -27.47 -12.37
C VAL A 29 -37.90 -26.79 -12.37
N ASP A 30 -38.80 -27.30 -11.55
CA ASP A 30 -40.16 -26.80 -11.45
C ASP A 30 -40.16 -25.37 -10.86
N ALA A 31 -40.54 -24.36 -11.68
CA ALA A 31 -40.53 -22.96 -11.31
C ALA A 31 -41.36 -22.63 -10.05
N ARG A 32 -42.31 -23.51 -9.69
CA ARG A 32 -43.15 -23.36 -8.47
C ARG A 32 -42.34 -23.68 -7.19
N LYS A 33 -41.32 -24.53 -7.26
CA LYS A 33 -40.41 -24.80 -6.12
C LYS A 33 -39.46 -23.64 -5.84
N PHE A 34 -39.09 -22.87 -6.87
CA PHE A 34 -38.24 -21.69 -6.69
C PHE A 34 -38.97 -20.49 -6.11
N SER A 35 -40.27 -20.31 -6.43
CA SER A 35 -41.09 -19.25 -5.85
C SER A 35 -41.33 -19.44 -4.35
N ASN A 36 -41.45 -20.69 -3.87
CA ASN A 36 -41.60 -20.99 -2.45
C ASN A 36 -40.28 -20.96 -1.66
N ALA A 37 -39.12 -21.00 -2.33
CA ALA A 37 -37.82 -20.85 -1.70
C ALA A 37 -37.40 -19.36 -1.57
N LEU A 38 -38.07 -18.46 -2.30
CA LEU A 38 -37.85 -17.01 -2.23
C LEU A 38 -38.76 -16.29 -1.23
N ASN A 39 -39.78 -16.94 -0.73
CA ASN A 39 -40.62 -16.42 0.35
C ASN A 39 -40.25 -17.14 1.66
N VAL A 40 -39.59 -16.41 2.51
CA VAL A 40 -39.10 -16.77 3.88
C VAL A 40 -37.63 -17.17 3.92
N HIS A 41 -36.77 -16.30 3.47
CA HIS A 41 -35.60 -15.95 4.27
C HIS A 41 -35.84 -14.50 4.72
N GLU A 42 -36.40 -14.30 5.90
CA GLU A 42 -35.94 -13.20 6.76
C GLU A 42 -34.44 -13.17 6.61
N ILE A 43 -33.93 -12.06 6.13
CA ILE A 43 -32.49 -11.79 6.21
C ILE A 43 -32.21 -11.78 7.72
N GLN A 44 -31.91 -12.95 8.29
CA GLN A 44 -31.21 -12.98 9.57
C GLN A 44 -29.97 -12.15 9.28
N GLU A 45 -29.86 -10.98 9.90
CA GLU A 45 -28.61 -10.26 10.00
C GLU A 45 -27.60 -11.31 10.44
N GLU A 46 -26.75 -11.79 9.51
CA GLU A 46 -25.70 -12.73 9.84
C GLU A 46 -24.87 -12.02 10.91
N GLN A 47 -25.01 -12.46 12.15
CA GLN A 47 -24.23 -11.90 13.25
C GLN A 47 -22.77 -12.10 12.87
N LEU A 48 -22.08 -10.98 12.62
CA LEU A 48 -20.66 -11.00 12.28
C LEU A 48 -19.93 -11.81 13.35
N PRO A 49 -19.03 -12.72 12.97
CA PRO A 49 -18.20 -13.45 13.92
C PRO A 49 -17.50 -12.46 14.87
N LEU A 50 -17.33 -12.84 16.14
CA LEU A 50 -16.75 -11.99 17.18
C LEU A 50 -15.37 -11.41 16.81
N PHE A 51 -14.64 -12.11 15.95
CA PHE A 51 -13.35 -11.68 15.46
C PHE A 51 -13.42 -10.66 14.30
N ARG A 52 -14.60 -10.21 13.88
CA ARG A 52 -14.78 -9.19 12.82
C ARG A 52 -15.45 -7.94 13.34
N THR A 53 -15.17 -6.83 12.65
CA THR A 53 -15.92 -5.58 12.82
C THR A 53 -16.71 -5.24 11.55
N ALA A 54 -17.83 -4.57 11.73
CA ALA A 54 -18.60 -3.97 10.62
C ALA A 54 -17.94 -2.68 10.11
N ASP A 55 -17.06 -2.06 10.91
CA ASP A 55 -16.40 -0.81 10.55
C ASP A 55 -15.21 -1.11 9.62
N HIS A 56 -15.47 -0.99 8.32
CA HIS A 56 -14.45 -1.22 7.29
C HIS A 56 -13.66 0.04 6.93
N ASN A 57 -14.07 1.20 7.43
CA ASN A 57 -13.36 2.45 7.22
C ASN A 57 -12.27 2.64 8.29
N PRO A 58 -10.98 2.66 7.93
CA PRO A 58 -9.89 2.80 8.91
C PRO A 58 -9.87 4.15 9.64
N VAL A 59 -10.60 5.14 9.15
CA VAL A 59 -10.76 6.44 9.82
C VAL A 59 -11.50 6.31 11.15
N ASP A 60 -12.41 5.34 11.25
CA ASP A 60 -13.26 5.12 12.42
C ASP A 60 -12.63 4.11 13.42
N HIS A 61 -11.44 3.58 13.09
CA HIS A 61 -10.78 2.60 13.95
C HIS A 61 -10.23 3.25 15.22
N VAL A 62 -10.72 2.80 16.36
CA VAL A 62 -10.31 3.19 17.70
C VAL A 62 -10.00 1.96 18.56
N LYS A 63 -9.56 2.15 19.79
CA LYS A 63 -9.15 1.06 20.71
C LYS A 63 -10.20 -0.04 20.90
N SER A 64 -11.50 0.25 20.75
CA SER A 64 -12.58 -0.76 20.85
C SER A 64 -12.60 -1.74 19.66
N HIS A 65 -11.92 -1.42 18.59
CA HIS A 65 -11.79 -2.29 17.40
C HIS A 65 -10.54 -3.17 17.42
N LEU A 66 -9.68 -3.04 18.43
CA LEU A 66 -8.49 -3.89 18.57
C LEU A 66 -8.87 -5.36 18.59
N ASN A 67 -7.98 -6.19 18.06
CA ASN A 67 -8.15 -7.63 17.94
C ASN A 67 -9.35 -8.07 17.07
N LYS A 68 -9.81 -7.23 16.15
CA LYS A 68 -10.84 -7.57 15.17
C LYS A 68 -10.30 -7.41 13.75
N PHE A 69 -10.79 -8.24 12.85
CA PHE A 69 -10.52 -8.11 11.43
C PHE A 69 -11.50 -7.13 10.79
N TYR A 70 -10.99 -6.24 9.96
CA TYR A 70 -11.78 -5.48 9.00
C TYR A 70 -11.41 -5.90 7.58
N THR A 71 -12.33 -5.70 6.64
CA THR A 71 -12.14 -6.12 5.25
C THR A 71 -11.96 -4.90 4.36
N ILE A 72 -10.94 -4.93 3.52
CA ILE A 72 -10.70 -3.92 2.49
C ILE A 72 -11.43 -4.37 1.22
N PRO A 73 -12.30 -3.54 0.62
CA PRO A 73 -12.95 -3.87 -0.64
C PRO A 73 -11.94 -4.25 -1.71
N LEU A 74 -12.22 -5.29 -2.50
CA LEU A 74 -11.26 -5.80 -3.50
C LEU A 74 -10.88 -4.77 -4.56
N GLU A 75 -11.74 -3.81 -4.87
CA GLU A 75 -11.41 -2.69 -5.76
C GLU A 75 -10.36 -1.78 -5.13
N THR A 76 -10.56 -1.38 -3.87
CA THR A 76 -9.59 -0.58 -3.10
C THR A 76 -8.28 -1.34 -2.94
N TYR A 77 -8.35 -2.64 -2.65
CA TYR A 77 -7.19 -3.52 -2.58
C TYR A 77 -6.37 -3.51 -3.88
N LYS A 78 -7.02 -3.72 -5.03
CA LYS A 78 -6.35 -3.70 -6.33
C LYS A 78 -5.75 -2.34 -6.65
N HIS A 79 -6.47 -1.26 -6.32
CA HIS A 79 -6.04 0.11 -6.57
C HIS A 79 -4.80 0.49 -5.73
N LEU A 80 -4.83 0.19 -4.43
CA LEU A 80 -3.77 0.60 -3.50
C LEU A 80 -2.56 -0.33 -3.49
N TYR A 81 -2.78 -1.66 -3.63
CA TYR A 81 -1.76 -2.64 -3.23
C TYR A 81 -1.34 -3.60 -4.34
N GLN A 82 -1.82 -3.45 -5.56
CA GLN A 82 -1.72 -4.43 -6.67
C GLN A 82 -0.35 -5.14 -6.78
N ASN A 83 0.76 -4.42 -6.50
CA ASN A 83 2.12 -4.97 -6.58
C ASN A 83 2.95 -4.75 -5.31
N SER A 84 2.31 -4.33 -4.22
CA SER A 84 2.99 -3.85 -3.01
C SER A 84 2.96 -4.82 -1.83
N LEU A 85 2.32 -5.98 -2.00
CA LEU A 85 2.15 -6.93 -0.90
C LEU A 85 3.23 -8.00 -0.87
N PRO A 86 3.60 -8.46 0.34
CA PRO A 86 4.37 -9.70 0.49
C PRO A 86 3.67 -10.85 -0.23
N LYS A 87 4.45 -11.65 -0.96
CA LYS A 87 3.93 -12.74 -1.81
C LYS A 87 3.00 -13.70 -1.06
N GLU A 88 3.35 -14.02 0.19
CA GLU A 88 2.58 -14.96 0.99
C GLU A 88 1.24 -14.36 1.43
N PHE A 89 1.19 -13.08 1.80
CA PHE A 89 -0.06 -12.42 2.10
C PHE A 89 -0.96 -12.27 0.86
N LYS A 90 -0.36 -12.03 -0.30
CA LYS A 90 -1.09 -12.00 -1.57
C LYS A 90 -1.76 -13.35 -1.86
N LYS A 91 -1.05 -14.47 -1.66
CA LYS A 91 -1.63 -15.81 -1.77
C LYS A 91 -2.79 -16.04 -0.79
N GLN A 92 -2.66 -15.54 0.45
CA GLN A 92 -3.75 -15.60 1.42
C GLN A 92 -4.98 -14.86 0.92
N VAL A 93 -4.83 -13.63 0.41
CA VAL A 93 -5.94 -12.82 -0.15
C VAL A 93 -6.58 -13.54 -1.34
N GLU A 94 -5.79 -14.11 -2.24
CA GLU A 94 -6.28 -14.87 -3.39
C GLU A 94 -7.03 -16.14 -2.95
N THR A 95 -6.52 -16.87 -1.96
CA THR A 95 -7.14 -18.09 -1.44
C THR A 95 -8.46 -17.82 -0.73
N PHE A 96 -8.51 -16.75 0.07
CA PHE A 96 -9.72 -16.39 0.83
C PHE A 96 -10.71 -15.57 0.02
N ALA A 97 -10.32 -15.11 -1.17
CA ALA A 97 -11.08 -14.17 -2.00
C ALA A 97 -11.47 -12.89 -1.24
N GLU A 98 -10.70 -12.52 -0.23
CA GLU A 98 -10.89 -11.30 0.57
C GLU A 98 -9.56 -10.74 1.07
N CYS A 99 -9.49 -9.42 1.22
CA CYS A 99 -8.39 -8.74 1.89
C CYS A 99 -8.84 -8.30 3.28
N SER A 100 -8.55 -9.10 4.30
CA SER A 100 -8.87 -8.78 5.69
C SER A 100 -7.60 -8.55 6.49
N ILE A 101 -7.58 -7.48 7.28
CA ILE A 101 -6.45 -7.06 8.12
C ILE A 101 -6.89 -7.01 9.57
N LEU A 102 -6.08 -7.57 10.47
CA LEU A 102 -6.26 -7.45 11.92
C LEU A 102 -5.95 -6.01 12.36
N ILE A 103 -6.87 -5.40 13.10
CA ILE A 103 -6.68 -4.08 13.69
C ILE A 103 -5.78 -4.23 14.92
N ARG A 104 -4.56 -3.68 14.84
CA ARG A 104 -3.54 -3.78 15.86
C ARG A 104 -3.24 -2.42 16.48
N GLU A 105 -2.77 -2.44 17.73
CA GLU A 105 -2.46 -1.25 18.51
C GLU A 105 -1.52 -0.27 17.77
N PRO A 106 -0.39 -0.68 17.14
CA PRO A 106 0.50 0.26 16.46
C PRO A 106 -0.18 1.10 15.37
N ALA A 107 -1.15 0.51 14.63
CA ALA A 107 -1.89 1.25 13.62
C ALA A 107 -2.87 2.24 14.23
N VAL A 108 -3.63 1.83 15.25
CA VAL A 108 -4.61 2.70 15.94
C VAL A 108 -3.92 3.85 16.66
N GLU A 109 -2.76 3.63 17.26
CA GLU A 109 -1.94 4.66 17.90
C GLU A 109 -1.51 5.72 16.87
N ILE A 110 -0.96 5.31 15.73
CA ILE A 110 -0.54 6.25 14.68
C ILE A 110 -1.76 6.98 14.09
N ILE A 111 -2.90 6.30 13.86
CA ILE A 111 -4.14 6.96 13.41
C ILE A 111 -4.55 8.05 14.42
N SER A 112 -4.55 7.74 15.71
CA SER A 112 -4.88 8.73 16.76
C SER A 112 -3.92 9.92 16.72
N CYS A 113 -2.63 9.70 16.53
CA CYS A 113 -1.64 10.77 16.39
C CYS A 113 -1.89 11.62 15.13
N LEU A 114 -2.22 10.98 13.99
CA LEU A 114 -2.50 11.68 12.74
C LEU A 114 -3.78 12.55 12.82
N GLU A 115 -4.81 12.10 13.54
CA GLU A 115 -6.03 12.89 13.77
C GLU A 115 -5.80 14.11 14.66
N GLN A 116 -4.81 14.05 15.56
CA GLN A 116 -4.46 15.14 16.47
C GLN A 116 -3.34 16.04 15.93
N THR A 117 -2.76 15.71 14.77
CA THR A 117 -1.62 16.43 14.20
C THR A 117 -2.01 17.84 13.74
N ASP A 118 -1.23 18.83 14.16
CA ASP A 118 -1.24 20.17 13.58
C ASP A 118 -0.47 20.17 12.26
N TYR A 119 -1.19 20.11 11.16
CA TYR A 119 -0.64 20.04 9.82
C TYR A 119 0.00 21.33 9.31
N THR A 120 -0.05 22.41 10.08
CA THR A 120 0.67 23.66 9.76
C THR A 120 2.15 23.60 10.15
N ARG A 121 2.52 22.61 10.97
CA ARG A 121 3.89 22.36 11.41
C ARG A 121 4.63 21.39 10.49
N PRO A 122 5.97 21.31 10.59
CA PRO A 122 6.76 20.29 9.91
C PRO A 122 6.20 18.89 10.14
N VAL A 123 6.34 18.04 9.11
CA VAL A 123 5.76 16.69 9.10
C VAL A 123 6.25 15.83 10.26
N ASN A 124 5.34 15.10 10.88
CA ASN A 124 5.66 14.05 11.83
C ASN A 124 6.18 12.81 11.08
N LYS A 125 7.22 12.20 11.63
CA LYS A 125 7.85 11.00 11.09
C LYS A 125 7.66 9.85 12.07
N TYR A 126 7.05 8.75 11.60
CA TYR A 126 6.81 7.53 12.36
C TYR A 126 7.71 6.42 11.80
N VAL A 127 8.44 5.73 12.66
CA VAL A 127 9.36 4.66 12.28
C VAL A 127 8.92 3.36 12.92
N LEU A 128 8.36 2.45 12.10
CA LEU A 128 7.99 1.10 12.53
C LEU A 128 9.25 0.23 12.65
N TYR A 129 9.46 -0.35 13.81
CA TYR A 129 10.55 -1.29 14.06
C TYR A 129 10.03 -2.57 14.74
N GLY A 130 10.81 -3.62 14.74
CA GLY A 130 10.45 -4.90 15.33
C GLY A 130 11.01 -6.08 14.54
N LYS A 131 10.77 -7.28 15.05
CA LYS A 131 11.30 -8.52 14.47
C LYS A 131 10.83 -8.74 13.04
N PHE A 132 11.58 -9.55 12.29
CA PHE A 132 11.13 -10.04 11.00
C PHE A 132 9.78 -10.78 11.16
N GLY A 133 8.85 -10.54 10.25
CA GLY A 133 7.56 -11.21 10.27
C GLY A 133 6.56 -10.70 11.31
N ALA A 134 6.91 -9.72 12.15
CA ALA A 134 6.01 -9.19 13.19
C ALA A 134 4.79 -8.41 12.65
N GLY A 135 4.74 -8.10 11.34
CA GLY A 135 3.58 -7.46 10.70
C GLY A 135 3.76 -5.98 10.38
N LYS A 136 4.99 -5.44 10.34
CA LYS A 136 5.27 -4.03 9.98
C LYS A 136 4.61 -3.61 8.67
N THR A 137 4.83 -4.38 7.59
CA THR A 137 4.23 -4.12 6.27
C THR A 137 2.70 -4.12 6.31
N ILE A 138 2.08 -5.02 7.08
CA ILE A 138 0.62 -5.08 7.21
C ILE A 138 0.08 -3.87 8.02
N THR A 139 0.82 -3.43 9.05
CA THR A 139 0.53 -2.18 9.75
C THR A 139 0.61 -0.97 8.81
N MET A 140 1.64 -0.92 7.95
CA MET A 140 1.75 0.11 6.90
C MET A 140 0.58 0.09 5.92
N MET A 141 0.11 -1.10 5.52
CA MET A 141 -1.09 -1.23 4.66
C MET A 141 -2.33 -0.64 5.31
N HIS A 142 -2.55 -0.88 6.60
CA HIS A 142 -3.67 -0.30 7.33
C HIS A 142 -3.60 1.24 7.32
N LEU A 143 -2.41 1.79 7.56
CA LEU A 143 -2.18 3.25 7.54
C LEU A 143 -2.26 3.87 6.14
N LEU A 144 -1.86 3.13 5.09
CA LEU A 144 -2.07 3.55 3.70
C LEU A 144 -3.55 3.60 3.33
N HIS A 145 -4.34 2.62 3.80
CA HIS A 145 -5.79 2.65 3.61
C HIS A 145 -6.41 3.86 4.33
N TYR A 146 -5.98 4.14 5.57
CA TYR A 146 -6.38 5.35 6.28
C TYR A 146 -6.04 6.62 5.49
N ALA A 147 -4.81 6.76 5.02
CA ALA A 147 -4.36 7.92 4.28
C ALA A 147 -5.14 8.09 2.95
N PHE A 148 -5.46 6.99 2.26
CA PHE A 148 -6.31 6.99 1.08
C PHE A 148 -7.73 7.48 1.37
N MET A 149 -8.37 6.98 2.43
CA MET A 149 -9.72 7.41 2.84
C MET A 149 -9.74 8.88 3.25
N LYS A 150 -8.67 9.39 3.85
CA LYS A 150 -8.48 10.81 4.18
C LYS A 150 -8.02 11.66 2.98
N LYS A 151 -7.92 11.09 1.78
CA LYS A 151 -7.53 11.77 0.54
C LYS A 151 -6.14 12.41 0.59
N PHE A 152 -5.18 11.71 1.19
CA PHE A 152 -3.78 12.10 1.07
C PHE A 152 -3.22 11.68 -0.30
N MET A 153 -2.32 12.49 -0.85
CA MET A 153 -1.46 12.11 -1.97
C MET A 153 -0.42 11.10 -1.44
N LEU A 154 -0.41 9.90 -1.99
CA LEU A 154 0.40 8.80 -1.48
C LEU A 154 1.74 8.72 -2.22
N ILE A 155 2.84 8.91 -1.52
CA ILE A 155 4.20 8.59 -1.99
C ILE A 155 4.58 7.26 -1.32
N HIS A 156 4.29 6.14 -1.98
CA HIS A 156 4.48 4.82 -1.39
C HIS A 156 5.56 4.02 -2.10
N ILE A 157 6.52 3.51 -1.33
CA ILE A 157 7.52 2.53 -1.75
C ILE A 157 7.25 1.23 -1.00
N PRO A 158 6.70 0.20 -1.66
CA PRO A 158 6.29 -1.04 -1.00
C PRO A 158 7.47 -1.89 -0.50
N TRP A 159 8.63 -1.78 -1.14
CA TRP A 159 9.83 -2.53 -0.77
C TRP A 159 11.08 -1.92 -1.38
N ALA A 160 11.71 -0.99 -0.68
CA ALA A 160 12.88 -0.26 -1.17
C ALA A 160 14.09 -1.18 -1.47
N ASN A 161 14.20 -2.30 -0.75
CA ASN A 161 15.30 -3.25 -0.91
C ASN A 161 15.43 -3.85 -2.33
N ASP A 162 14.30 -3.99 -3.06
CA ASP A 162 14.33 -4.60 -4.40
C ASP A 162 15.18 -3.77 -5.36
N TRP A 163 15.12 -2.45 -5.26
CA TRP A 163 15.90 -1.56 -6.12
C TRP A 163 17.40 -1.72 -5.95
N PHE A 164 17.87 -2.01 -4.75
CA PHE A 164 19.28 -2.08 -4.40
C PHE A 164 19.88 -3.49 -4.52
N ARG A 165 19.01 -4.50 -4.59
CA ARG A 165 19.41 -5.91 -4.68
C ARG A 165 19.19 -6.51 -6.05
N PHE A 166 18.10 -6.13 -6.70
CA PHE A 166 17.62 -6.70 -7.96
C PHE A 166 17.19 -5.60 -8.94
N PRO A 167 18.07 -4.58 -9.19
CA PRO A 167 17.74 -3.52 -10.13
C PRO A 167 17.48 -4.12 -11.51
N LYS A 168 16.47 -3.60 -12.21
CA LYS A 168 16.16 -4.05 -13.58
C LYS A 168 17.13 -3.50 -14.60
N GLU A 169 17.60 -2.28 -14.36
CA GLU A 169 18.58 -1.60 -15.19
C GLU A 169 19.36 -0.59 -14.34
N VAL A 170 20.64 -0.46 -14.60
CA VAL A 170 21.54 0.54 -13.99
C VAL A 170 22.18 1.34 -15.13
N ALA A 171 22.10 2.64 -15.06
CA ALA A 171 22.67 3.54 -16.06
C ALA A 171 23.30 4.77 -15.39
N ASN A 172 24.27 5.39 -16.07
CA ASN A 172 24.78 6.69 -15.63
C ASN A 172 23.67 7.75 -15.76
N SER A 173 23.53 8.59 -14.75
CA SER A 173 22.50 9.63 -14.77
C SER A 173 22.75 10.66 -15.88
N PRO A 174 21.77 10.94 -16.74
CA PRO A 174 21.89 11.96 -17.77
C PRO A 174 21.79 13.40 -17.20
N LEU A 175 21.32 13.56 -15.96
CA LEU A 175 21.02 14.86 -15.36
C LEU A 175 22.02 15.25 -14.25
N VAL A 176 22.55 14.28 -13.55
CA VAL A 176 23.45 14.51 -12.40
C VAL A 176 24.76 13.77 -12.64
N PRO A 177 25.88 14.48 -12.83
CA PRO A 177 27.18 13.83 -12.98
C PRO A 177 27.54 12.93 -11.81
N ASP A 178 28.23 11.86 -12.08
CA ASP A 178 28.74 10.87 -11.09
C ASP A 178 27.64 10.11 -10.29
N MET A 179 26.37 10.23 -10.69
CA MET A 179 25.26 9.49 -10.10
C MET A 179 24.81 8.35 -11.03
N LEU A 180 24.26 7.30 -10.44
CA LEU A 180 23.63 6.21 -11.16
C LEU A 180 22.10 6.31 -11.05
N ASP A 181 21.43 6.04 -12.16
CA ASP A 181 19.98 5.95 -12.27
C ASP A 181 19.53 4.49 -12.33
N LEU A 182 18.31 4.24 -11.85
CA LEU A 182 17.55 3.00 -12.03
C LEU A 182 16.33 3.29 -12.91
N PRO A 183 16.51 3.51 -14.22
CA PRO A 183 15.48 4.12 -15.06
C PRO A 183 14.22 3.28 -15.18
N VAL A 184 14.35 1.95 -15.32
CA VAL A 184 13.20 1.04 -15.43
C VAL A 184 12.43 0.95 -14.12
N ASP A 185 13.11 0.86 -12.99
CA ASP A 185 12.47 0.82 -11.67
C ASP A 185 11.76 2.14 -11.35
N ALA A 186 12.39 3.27 -11.70
CA ALA A 186 11.79 4.60 -11.61
C ALA A 186 10.52 4.74 -12.47
N GLY A 187 10.56 4.29 -13.71
CA GLY A 187 9.38 4.32 -14.60
C GLY A 187 8.23 3.42 -14.12
N ILE A 188 8.54 2.27 -13.51
CA ILE A 188 7.54 1.41 -12.88
C ILE A 188 6.92 2.10 -11.67
N TRP A 189 7.74 2.74 -10.82
CA TRP A 189 7.25 3.46 -9.66
C TRP A 189 6.38 4.66 -10.06
N LEU A 190 6.73 5.42 -11.10
CA LEU A 190 5.90 6.53 -11.60
C LEU A 190 4.52 6.06 -12.06
N ARG A 191 4.43 4.92 -12.76
CA ARG A 191 3.13 4.32 -13.14
C ARG A 191 2.33 3.90 -11.92
N TYR A 192 2.98 3.28 -10.94
CA TYR A 192 2.36 2.91 -9.68
C TYR A 192 1.83 4.13 -8.93
N PHE A 193 2.66 5.17 -8.77
CA PHE A 193 2.28 6.45 -8.17
C PHE A 193 1.07 7.08 -8.88
N LYS A 194 1.11 7.17 -10.22
CA LYS A 194 0.01 7.73 -11.02
C LYS A 194 -1.29 6.97 -10.81
N ASN A 195 -1.26 5.65 -10.86
CA ASN A 195 -2.44 4.82 -10.66
C ASN A 195 -3.01 4.99 -9.25
N GLN A 196 -2.16 4.94 -8.23
CA GLN A 196 -2.57 5.05 -6.83
C GLN A 196 -3.22 6.40 -6.50
N ASN A 197 -2.77 7.47 -7.16
CA ASN A 197 -3.22 8.83 -6.92
C ASN A 197 -4.12 9.41 -8.04
N LEU A 198 -4.59 8.59 -8.96
CA LEU A 198 -5.31 9.04 -10.15
C LEU A 198 -6.50 9.94 -9.81
N HIS A 199 -7.27 9.60 -8.78
CA HIS A 199 -8.44 10.36 -8.33
C HIS A 199 -8.08 11.78 -7.84
N LEU A 200 -6.92 11.97 -7.21
CA LEU A 200 -6.43 13.29 -6.78
C LEU A 200 -5.80 14.06 -7.93
N LEU A 201 -5.02 13.39 -8.77
CA LEU A 201 -4.39 14.02 -9.94
C LEU A 201 -5.42 14.54 -10.97
N THR A 202 -6.61 13.91 -11.00
CA THR A 202 -7.70 14.36 -11.88
C THR A 202 -8.62 15.41 -11.23
N SER A 203 -8.77 15.40 -9.91
CA SER A 203 -9.69 16.30 -9.20
C SER A 203 -9.03 17.59 -8.72
N LEU A 204 -7.71 17.60 -8.51
CA LEU A 204 -6.94 18.75 -8.04
C LEU A 204 -6.17 19.39 -9.20
N ASP A 205 -6.20 20.71 -9.29
CA ASP A 205 -5.40 21.48 -10.25
C ASP A 205 -3.96 21.66 -9.72
N LEU A 206 -3.20 20.56 -9.70
CA LEU A 206 -1.80 20.58 -9.32
C LEU A 206 -0.93 20.93 -10.51
N ARG A 207 -0.18 22.02 -10.39
CA ARG A 207 0.66 22.54 -11.46
C ARG A 207 2.11 22.66 -11.02
N VAL A 208 2.99 22.42 -11.97
CA VAL A 208 4.44 22.53 -11.82
C VAL A 208 4.82 24.00 -11.49
N THR A 209 5.66 24.18 -10.49
CA THR A 209 6.01 25.51 -9.95
C THR A 209 7.18 26.19 -10.64
N LYS A 210 7.99 25.44 -11.38
CA LYS A 210 9.18 25.94 -12.10
C LYS A 210 9.40 25.18 -13.40
N ASP A 211 10.24 25.74 -14.28
CA ASP A 211 10.64 25.05 -15.51
C ASP A 211 11.63 23.90 -15.21
N TYR A 212 11.42 22.76 -15.87
CA TYR A 212 12.32 21.62 -15.86
C TYR A 212 12.83 21.34 -17.27
N THR A 213 14.14 21.44 -17.48
CA THR A 213 14.79 21.12 -18.76
C THR A 213 15.41 19.73 -18.66
N TRP A 214 14.97 18.82 -19.51
CA TRP A 214 15.43 17.43 -19.54
C TRP A 214 16.57 17.22 -20.53
N ASN A 215 16.49 17.91 -21.66
CA ASN A 215 17.50 17.99 -22.70
C ASN A 215 17.22 19.21 -23.60
N GLU A 216 17.96 19.36 -24.69
CA GLU A 216 17.80 20.49 -25.64
C GLU A 216 16.41 20.58 -26.30
N ARG A 217 15.66 19.46 -26.34
CA ARG A 217 14.36 19.36 -27.05
C ARG A 217 13.18 19.19 -26.11
N ASP A 218 13.40 18.58 -24.95
CA ASP A 218 12.33 18.21 -24.01
C ASP A 218 12.44 19.08 -22.75
N SER A 219 11.36 19.75 -22.38
CA SER A 219 11.20 20.51 -21.15
C SER A 219 9.77 20.39 -20.63
N THR A 220 9.59 20.59 -19.34
CA THR A 220 8.27 20.75 -18.71
C THR A 220 8.20 22.15 -18.14
N SER A 221 7.32 22.97 -18.69
CA SER A 221 7.23 24.39 -18.34
C SER A 221 6.49 24.61 -17.01
N GLN A 222 6.83 25.70 -16.34
CA GLN A 222 6.07 26.22 -15.22
C GLN A 222 4.59 26.36 -15.58
N GLY A 223 3.69 25.93 -14.69
CA GLY A 223 2.24 25.97 -14.90
C GLY A 223 1.68 24.77 -15.67
N ALA A 224 2.52 23.88 -16.20
CA ALA A 224 2.05 22.61 -16.77
C ALA A 224 1.35 21.75 -15.70
N PRO A 225 0.35 20.92 -16.06
CA PRO A 225 -0.26 19.97 -15.13
C PRO A 225 0.79 19.00 -14.56
N LEU A 226 0.69 18.69 -13.26
CA LEU A 226 1.60 17.73 -12.62
C LEU A 226 1.56 16.34 -13.28
N SER A 227 0.39 15.96 -13.83
CA SER A 227 0.22 14.74 -14.59
C SER A 227 1.09 14.67 -15.85
N GLU A 228 1.34 15.80 -16.52
CA GLU A 228 2.20 15.90 -17.70
C GLU A 228 3.67 15.60 -17.33
N LEU A 229 4.15 16.13 -16.20
CA LEU A 229 5.47 15.81 -15.67
C LEU A 229 5.62 14.29 -15.42
N ILE A 230 4.61 13.67 -14.80
CA ILE A 230 4.60 12.23 -14.52
C ILE A 230 4.59 11.43 -15.83
N ASP A 231 3.74 11.81 -16.79
CA ASP A 231 3.63 11.13 -18.08
C ASP A 231 4.91 11.24 -18.91
N PHE A 232 5.59 12.39 -18.83
CA PHE A 232 6.91 12.53 -19.44
C PHE A 232 7.88 11.49 -18.89
N GLY A 233 7.99 11.32 -17.57
CA GLY A 233 8.88 10.32 -16.95
C GLY A 233 8.51 8.87 -17.28
N ILE A 234 7.23 8.57 -17.41
CA ILE A 234 6.73 7.25 -17.82
C ILE A 234 7.11 6.94 -19.28
N ASN A 235 6.99 7.93 -20.17
CA ASN A 235 7.26 7.79 -21.60
C ASN A 235 8.74 7.90 -21.95
N ARG A 236 9.51 8.64 -21.15
CA ARG A 236 10.94 8.90 -21.32
C ARG A 236 11.72 8.31 -20.15
N ILE A 237 11.74 6.98 -20.05
CA ILE A 237 12.31 6.21 -18.94
C ILE A 237 13.73 6.68 -18.57
N LYS A 238 14.55 7.08 -19.54
CA LYS A 238 15.90 7.62 -19.31
C LYS A 238 15.94 8.78 -18.29
N TYR A 239 14.85 9.57 -18.20
CA TYR A 239 14.75 10.73 -17.30
C TYR A 239 13.86 10.45 -16.09
N ALA A 240 13.36 9.24 -15.94
CA ALA A 240 12.39 8.88 -14.89
C ALA A 240 12.88 9.20 -13.48
N CYS A 241 14.17 8.96 -13.18
CA CYS A 241 14.75 9.27 -11.87
C CYS A 241 14.74 10.78 -11.60
N GLY A 242 15.10 11.59 -12.59
CA GLY A 242 15.03 13.06 -12.49
C GLY A 242 13.61 13.56 -12.34
N VAL A 243 12.65 12.95 -13.04
CA VAL A 243 11.21 13.26 -12.91
C VAL A 243 10.71 12.93 -11.49
N ILE A 244 11.12 11.83 -10.89
CA ILE A 244 10.78 11.51 -9.49
C ILE A 244 11.32 12.59 -8.55
N ASN A 245 12.56 13.02 -8.74
CA ASN A 245 13.15 14.07 -7.93
C ASN A 245 12.36 15.40 -8.06
N ALA A 246 11.99 15.80 -9.28
CA ALA A 246 11.15 16.96 -9.55
C ALA A 246 9.74 16.80 -8.93
N LEU A 247 9.11 15.64 -9.10
CA LEU A 247 7.79 15.32 -8.56
C LEU A 247 7.75 15.44 -7.02
N ILE A 248 8.78 14.96 -6.32
CA ILE A 248 8.86 15.08 -4.86
C ILE A 248 8.99 16.54 -4.45
N ASP A 249 9.81 17.35 -5.15
CA ASP A 249 9.94 18.79 -4.89
C ASP A 249 8.58 19.49 -5.08
N GLU A 250 7.86 19.20 -6.16
CA GLU A 250 6.54 19.77 -6.45
C GLU A 250 5.47 19.35 -5.43
N LEU A 251 5.48 18.10 -5.02
CA LEU A 251 4.53 17.61 -3.99
C LEU A 251 4.80 18.23 -2.62
N LYS A 252 6.06 18.40 -2.22
CA LYS A 252 6.43 19.13 -0.99
C LYS A 252 5.95 20.57 -1.04
N ALA A 253 6.14 21.24 -2.17
CA ALA A 253 5.68 22.62 -2.39
C ALA A 253 4.14 22.72 -2.35
N ALA A 254 3.44 21.83 -3.05
CA ALA A 254 1.98 21.78 -3.08
C ALA A 254 1.39 21.47 -1.70
N SER A 255 2.03 20.56 -0.95
CA SER A 255 1.64 20.18 0.41
C SER A 255 1.81 21.37 1.36
N THR A 256 2.97 22.00 1.36
CA THR A 256 3.27 23.19 2.18
C THR A 256 2.34 24.36 1.85
N ALA A 257 1.96 24.51 0.58
CA ALA A 257 0.97 25.52 0.14
C ALA A 257 -0.48 25.15 0.51
N GLY A 258 -0.72 24.01 1.17
CA GLY A 258 -2.06 23.57 1.58
C GLY A 258 -2.95 23.04 0.44
N LYS A 259 -2.41 22.86 -0.77
CA LYS A 259 -3.18 22.39 -1.94
C LYS A 259 -3.57 20.92 -1.84
N VAL A 260 -2.73 20.13 -1.22
CA VAL A 260 -2.94 18.67 -1.02
C VAL A 260 -2.25 18.22 0.26
N LYS A 261 -2.83 17.24 0.97
CA LYS A 261 -2.12 16.54 2.05
C LYS A 261 -1.29 15.41 1.46
N THR A 262 -0.05 15.23 1.92
CA THR A 262 0.84 14.19 1.40
C THR A 262 1.21 13.18 2.48
N PHE A 263 1.14 11.89 2.14
CA PHE A 263 1.54 10.79 3.01
C PHE A 263 2.67 10.00 2.35
N VAL A 264 3.85 10.05 2.96
CA VAL A 264 5.04 9.31 2.51
C VAL A 264 5.08 7.99 3.27
N SER A 265 5.20 6.87 2.56
CA SER A 265 5.29 5.54 3.16
C SER A 265 6.40 4.73 2.48
N ILE A 266 7.43 4.35 3.22
CA ILE A 266 8.60 3.62 2.69
C ILE A 266 8.84 2.36 3.52
N ASP A 267 8.69 1.19 2.90
CA ASP A 267 9.00 -0.09 3.54
C ASP A 267 10.46 -0.48 3.29
N GLY A 268 11.18 -0.78 4.38
CA GLY A 268 12.62 -1.07 4.34
C GLY A 268 13.50 0.17 4.17
N TYR A 269 13.11 1.30 4.75
CA TYR A 269 13.79 2.60 4.60
C TYR A 269 15.30 2.56 4.91
N ASN A 270 15.74 1.76 5.87
CA ASN A 270 17.13 1.68 6.28
C ASN A 270 18.08 1.21 5.16
N ILE A 271 17.57 0.73 4.01
CA ILE A 271 18.41 0.43 2.84
C ILE A 271 19.05 1.70 2.25
N PHE A 272 18.41 2.86 2.40
CA PHE A 272 18.93 4.14 1.89
C PHE A 272 20.17 4.63 2.64
N THR A 273 20.40 4.12 3.84
CA THR A 273 21.49 4.53 4.73
C THR A 273 22.47 3.39 5.02
N THR A 274 22.36 2.27 4.31
CA THR A 274 23.33 1.17 4.39
C THR A 274 24.61 1.51 3.61
N ASP A 275 25.74 0.97 4.03
CA ASP A 275 27.04 1.29 3.44
C ASP A 275 27.20 0.78 2.00
N ILE A 276 26.54 -0.32 1.63
CA ILE A 276 26.79 -1.02 0.36
C ILE A 276 25.47 -1.53 -0.25
N THR A 277 25.31 -1.28 -1.56
CA THR A 277 24.28 -1.91 -2.40
C THR A 277 24.86 -3.14 -3.13
N LEU A 278 24.03 -3.91 -3.85
CA LEU A 278 24.49 -4.92 -4.81
C LEU A 278 24.69 -4.35 -6.23
N ILE A 279 24.60 -3.02 -6.38
CA ILE A 279 24.78 -2.30 -7.63
C ILE A 279 26.27 -2.02 -7.85
N ARG A 280 26.72 -2.18 -9.08
CA ARG A 280 28.10 -1.92 -9.48
C ARG A 280 28.16 -0.80 -10.51
N ASN A 281 29.18 0.04 -10.37
CA ASN A 281 29.53 1.04 -11.38
C ASN A 281 30.26 0.39 -12.58
N ASP A 282 30.62 1.21 -13.57
CA ASP A 282 31.36 0.77 -14.77
C ASP A 282 32.72 0.15 -14.45
N LYS A 283 33.31 0.50 -13.31
CA LYS A 283 34.54 -0.08 -12.79
C LYS A 283 34.36 -1.39 -12.04
N LYS A 284 33.12 -1.92 -11.99
CA LYS A 284 32.69 -3.12 -11.25
C LYS A 284 32.82 -2.99 -9.72
N GLU A 285 32.90 -1.79 -9.19
CA GLU A 285 32.92 -1.51 -7.75
C GLU A 285 31.47 -1.36 -7.25
N TYR A 286 31.20 -1.85 -6.04
CA TYR A 286 29.90 -1.64 -5.40
C TYR A 286 29.74 -0.18 -5.01
N VAL A 287 28.55 0.37 -5.25
CA VAL A 287 28.26 1.78 -4.96
C VAL A 287 27.41 1.92 -3.69
N PRO A 288 27.62 2.97 -2.90
CA PRO A 288 26.77 3.28 -1.77
C PRO A 288 25.39 3.78 -2.26
N PRO A 289 24.33 3.65 -1.46
CA PRO A 289 23.01 4.16 -1.79
C PRO A 289 22.99 5.65 -2.17
N THR A 290 23.89 6.45 -1.58
CA THR A 290 24.00 7.89 -1.82
C THR A 290 24.41 8.25 -3.25
N GLN A 291 24.99 7.32 -4.00
CA GLN A 291 25.31 7.50 -5.43
C GLN A 291 24.15 7.14 -6.37
N LEU A 292 22.99 6.78 -5.83
CA LEU A 292 21.79 6.52 -6.61
C LEU A 292 20.85 7.72 -6.55
N SER A 293 20.43 8.22 -7.68
CA SER A 293 19.55 9.39 -7.78
C SER A 293 18.17 9.16 -7.15
N LEU A 294 17.66 7.92 -7.19
CA LEU A 294 16.43 7.55 -6.48
C LEU A 294 16.56 7.69 -4.97
N THR A 295 17.69 7.29 -4.38
CA THR A 295 17.94 7.48 -2.94
C THR A 295 17.83 8.95 -2.57
N THR A 296 18.53 9.81 -3.28
CA THR A 296 18.51 11.25 -3.03
C THR A 296 17.10 11.83 -3.12
N ALA A 297 16.33 11.42 -4.15
CA ALA A 297 14.96 11.87 -4.34
C ALA A 297 14.06 11.50 -3.15
N PHE A 298 14.10 10.24 -2.70
CA PHE A 298 13.23 9.79 -1.61
C PHE A 298 13.70 10.25 -0.23
N LEU A 299 14.99 10.42 0.01
CA LEU A 299 15.50 11.06 1.24
C LEU A 299 14.93 12.47 1.40
N LYS A 300 14.82 13.26 0.32
CA LYS A 300 14.16 14.58 0.36
C LYS A 300 12.72 14.52 0.88
N SER A 301 11.98 13.46 0.56
CA SER A 301 10.60 13.31 1.02
C SER A 301 10.47 13.11 2.53
N THR A 302 11.56 12.66 3.18
CA THR A 302 11.61 12.40 4.63
C THR A 302 12.24 13.54 5.44
N GLU A 303 12.65 14.63 4.79
CA GLU A 303 13.12 15.84 5.46
C GLU A 303 12.00 16.56 6.23
N SER A 304 12.37 17.36 7.25
CA SER A 304 11.43 18.15 8.07
C SER A 304 11.13 19.55 7.51
N ASN A 305 11.48 19.84 6.26
CA ASN A 305 11.38 21.15 5.63
C ASN A 305 10.08 21.40 4.85
N TRP A 306 9.06 20.63 5.11
CA TRP A 306 7.72 20.75 4.51
C TRP A 306 6.63 20.43 5.53
N CYS A 307 5.40 20.82 5.26
CA CYS A 307 4.24 20.64 6.14
C CYS A 307 3.02 20.10 5.38
N ASN A 308 1.92 19.93 6.10
CA ASN A 308 0.65 19.38 5.61
C ASN A 308 0.77 17.93 5.13
N GLY A 309 1.52 17.11 5.87
CA GLY A 309 1.67 15.70 5.58
C GLY A 309 2.18 14.87 6.76
N ALA A 310 2.49 13.62 6.47
CA ALA A 310 3.11 12.72 7.44
C ALA A 310 4.03 11.73 6.72
N VAL A 311 4.99 11.19 7.46
CA VAL A 311 5.99 10.23 6.96
C VAL A 311 5.92 8.96 7.81
N LEU A 312 5.73 7.82 7.17
CA LEU A 312 5.69 6.49 7.77
C LEU A 312 6.79 5.62 7.15
N LEU A 313 7.68 5.15 7.96
CA LEU A 313 8.82 4.35 7.54
C LEU A 313 8.82 3.00 8.25
N SER A 314 9.25 1.94 7.61
CA SER A 314 9.63 0.72 8.29
C SER A 314 11.14 0.50 8.22
N VAL A 315 11.70 -0.13 9.22
CA VAL A 315 13.07 -0.57 9.23
C VAL A 315 13.14 -2.08 9.40
N ASP A 316 13.99 -2.70 8.58
CA ASP A 316 14.18 -4.13 8.60
C ASP A 316 15.37 -4.52 9.45
N LYS A 317 15.16 -5.52 10.30
CA LYS A 317 16.24 -6.19 10.99
C LYS A 317 16.92 -7.18 10.06
N ARG A 318 18.04 -6.80 9.49
CA ARG A 318 18.91 -7.74 8.76
C ARG A 318 20.28 -7.94 9.40
N ARG A 319 20.59 -7.20 10.49
CA ARG A 319 21.78 -7.35 11.33
C ARG A 319 21.42 -7.06 12.80
N GLU A 320 21.96 -7.76 13.66
CA GLU A 320 22.19 -7.89 15.11
C GLU A 320 21.47 -7.00 16.14
N SER A 321 20.72 -5.96 15.83
CA SER A 321 20.08 -5.12 16.86
C SER A 321 18.61 -4.82 16.60
N ASP A 322 17.83 -4.72 17.66
CA ASP A 322 16.38 -4.44 17.63
C ASP A 322 16.06 -2.96 17.85
N LEU A 323 17.03 -2.13 18.22
CA LEU A 323 16.80 -0.72 18.53
C LEU A 323 16.85 0.15 17.26
N PRO A 324 15.91 1.11 17.07
CA PRO A 324 15.84 1.96 15.88
C PRO A 324 17.15 2.67 15.54
N ARG A 325 17.91 3.10 16.56
CA ARG A 325 19.20 3.76 16.38
C ARG A 325 20.21 2.90 15.62
N TYR A 326 20.23 1.60 15.87
CA TYR A 326 21.17 0.67 15.22
C TYR A 326 20.66 0.20 13.86
N LEU A 327 19.33 0.12 13.69
CA LEU A 327 18.72 -0.27 12.43
C LEU A 327 18.86 0.80 11.35
N LEU A 328 18.81 2.07 11.74
CA LEU A 328 18.97 3.21 10.82
C LEU A 328 20.43 3.53 10.52
N GLY A 329 21.36 3.10 11.38
CA GLY A 329 22.72 3.61 11.36
C GLY A 329 22.80 5.08 11.83
N LYS A 330 24.00 5.62 11.94
CA LYS A 330 24.20 7.00 12.41
C LYS A 330 23.59 8.01 11.43
N GLU A 331 23.91 7.87 10.15
CA GLU A 331 23.47 8.80 9.11
C GLU A 331 21.95 8.81 8.95
N GLY A 332 21.32 7.62 8.94
CA GLY A 332 19.86 7.52 8.83
C GLY A 332 19.14 8.04 10.07
N PHE A 333 19.73 7.86 11.24
CA PHE A 333 19.20 8.41 12.50
C PHE A 333 19.28 9.93 12.49
N ASP A 334 20.44 10.50 12.21
CA ASP A 334 20.68 11.95 12.18
C ASP A 334 19.79 12.63 11.12
N HIS A 335 19.54 11.98 9.98
CA HIS A 335 18.67 12.48 8.92
C HIS A 335 17.19 12.51 9.35
N LEU A 336 16.72 11.50 10.09
CA LEU A 336 15.32 11.40 10.48
C LEU A 336 14.98 12.16 11.74
N ASP A 337 15.94 12.42 12.61
CA ASP A 337 15.69 13.08 13.89
C ASP A 337 15.07 14.49 13.72
N PRO A 338 13.98 14.83 14.43
CA PRO A 338 13.19 14.00 15.34
C PRO A 338 12.20 13.08 14.64
N PHE A 339 11.99 11.87 15.19
CA PHE A 339 10.97 10.93 14.73
C PHE A 339 10.33 10.18 15.91
N ILE A 340 9.19 9.56 15.68
CA ILE A 340 8.43 8.78 16.68
C ILE A 340 8.66 7.29 16.37
N PRO A 341 9.41 6.56 17.21
CA PRO A 341 9.58 5.12 17.04
C PRO A 341 8.31 4.38 17.52
N VAL A 342 7.80 3.46 16.68
CA VAL A 342 6.62 2.63 16.99
C VAL A 342 6.99 1.16 16.86
N GLY A 343 6.93 0.44 17.99
CA GLY A 343 7.24 -1.00 18.04
C GLY A 343 6.12 -1.83 17.43
N VAL A 344 6.47 -2.80 16.57
CA VAL A 344 5.55 -3.82 16.07
C VAL A 344 6.06 -5.17 16.55
N GLU A 345 5.44 -5.65 17.60
CA GLU A 345 5.80 -6.92 18.25
C GLU A 345 5.07 -8.12 17.61
N ASN A 346 5.44 -9.34 18.00
CA ASN A 346 4.67 -10.52 17.70
C ASN A 346 3.25 -10.38 18.24
N TYR A 347 2.32 -11.22 17.80
CA TYR A 347 0.94 -11.20 18.29
C TYR A 347 0.89 -11.35 19.82
N THR A 348 0.01 -10.60 20.45
CA THR A 348 -0.45 -10.88 21.81
C THR A 348 -1.19 -12.22 21.83
N VAL A 349 -1.52 -12.73 23.01
CA VAL A 349 -2.33 -13.95 23.14
C VAL A 349 -3.70 -13.76 22.48
N ASP A 350 -4.33 -12.61 22.70
CA ASP A 350 -5.64 -12.30 22.15
C ASP A 350 -5.60 -12.14 20.61
N GLU A 351 -4.58 -11.45 20.08
CA GLU A 351 -4.38 -11.34 18.64
C GLU A 351 -4.17 -12.71 18.00
N PHE A 352 -3.34 -13.58 18.63
CA PHE A 352 -3.08 -14.92 18.15
C PHE A 352 -4.35 -15.75 18.11
N ASN A 353 -5.14 -15.76 19.20
CA ASN A 353 -6.41 -16.48 19.28
C ASN A 353 -7.40 -15.98 18.21
N THR A 354 -7.48 -14.68 18.02
CA THR A 354 -8.33 -14.07 16.98
C THR A 354 -7.94 -14.52 15.57
N VAL A 355 -6.63 -14.57 15.27
CA VAL A 355 -6.15 -15.03 13.95
C VAL A 355 -6.36 -16.55 13.81
N MET A 356 -6.23 -17.34 14.89
CA MET A 356 -6.53 -18.75 14.91
C MET A 356 -7.99 -19.01 14.53
N GLU A 357 -8.94 -18.29 15.15
CA GLU A 357 -10.37 -18.38 14.83
C GLU A 357 -10.66 -17.94 13.39
N TYR A 358 -9.99 -16.90 12.89
CA TYR A 358 -10.09 -16.49 11.50
C TYR A 358 -9.64 -17.59 10.54
N TYR A 359 -8.50 -18.25 10.78
CA TYR A 359 -7.98 -19.32 9.93
C TYR A 359 -8.85 -20.59 10.00
N LYS A 360 -9.44 -20.89 11.16
CA LYS A 360 -10.43 -21.98 11.29
C LYS A 360 -11.69 -21.65 10.47
N ASN A 361 -12.21 -20.45 10.59
CA ASN A 361 -13.38 -19.99 9.82
C ASN A 361 -13.13 -20.07 8.30
N ARG A 362 -11.90 -19.75 7.85
CA ARG A 362 -11.50 -19.87 6.44
C ARG A 362 -11.06 -21.28 6.02
N GLN A 363 -11.16 -22.24 6.93
CA GLN A 363 -10.78 -23.65 6.70
C GLN A 363 -9.29 -23.83 6.30
N TRP A 364 -8.43 -22.89 6.59
CA TRP A 364 -7.00 -23.08 6.50
C TRP A 364 -6.52 -24.07 7.56
N ILE A 365 -7.08 -23.96 8.76
CA ILE A 365 -6.85 -24.91 9.85
C ILE A 365 -8.08 -25.79 9.95
N ARG A 366 -7.89 -27.11 9.79
CA ARG A 366 -8.93 -28.11 9.88
C ARG A 366 -8.62 -29.08 11.01
N ASN A 367 -9.60 -29.37 11.86
CA ASN A 367 -9.52 -30.44 12.88
C ASN A 367 -8.29 -30.33 13.79
N ILE A 368 -7.95 -29.16 14.27
CA ILE A 368 -6.88 -28.95 15.24
C ILE A 368 -7.41 -29.18 16.66
N SER A 369 -6.65 -29.95 17.50
CA SER A 369 -6.96 -30.12 18.91
C SER A 369 -6.46 -28.92 19.73
N PRO A 370 -6.98 -28.72 20.96
CA PRO A 370 -6.46 -27.67 21.85
C PRO A 370 -4.96 -27.79 22.15
N GLU A 371 -4.43 -29.01 22.17
CA GLU A 371 -3.00 -29.28 22.30
C GLU A 371 -2.24 -28.84 21.05
N GLY A 372 -2.79 -29.14 19.86
CA GLY A 372 -2.21 -28.73 18.59
C GLY A 372 -2.17 -27.22 18.44
N GLU A 373 -3.16 -26.47 18.93
CA GLU A 373 -3.12 -25.01 18.95
C GLU A 373 -1.95 -24.49 19.79
N LYS A 374 -1.72 -25.07 20.98
CA LYS A 374 -0.57 -24.72 21.84
C LYS A 374 0.77 -25.08 21.19
N GLU A 375 0.84 -26.18 20.47
CA GLU A 375 2.03 -26.58 19.72
C GLU A 375 2.33 -25.55 18.61
N VAL A 376 1.34 -25.14 17.83
CA VAL A 376 1.49 -24.10 16.80
C VAL A 376 1.92 -22.78 17.43
N GLU A 377 1.32 -22.35 18.53
CA GLU A 377 1.72 -21.15 19.28
C GLU A 377 3.19 -21.22 19.72
N ALA A 378 3.61 -22.33 20.28
CA ALA A 378 4.98 -22.55 20.75
C ALA A 378 5.99 -22.50 19.60
N ILE A 379 5.70 -23.17 18.47
CA ILE A 379 6.59 -23.26 17.31
C ILE A 379 6.73 -21.90 16.62
N CYS A 380 5.62 -21.18 16.38
CA CYS A 380 5.66 -19.89 15.72
C CYS A 380 6.02 -18.73 16.66
N ASN A 381 6.03 -18.95 17.99
CA ASN A 381 6.23 -17.91 19.00
C ASN A 381 5.33 -16.69 18.77
N ARG A 382 4.10 -16.94 18.32
CA ARG A 382 3.09 -15.91 17.95
C ARG A 382 3.58 -14.91 16.89
N ASN A 383 4.63 -15.25 16.12
CA ASN A 383 5.08 -14.42 15.03
C ASN A 383 4.10 -14.51 13.86
N PRO A 384 3.53 -13.37 13.37
CA PRO A 384 2.52 -13.37 12.32
C PRO A 384 2.91 -14.12 11.05
N PHE A 385 4.15 -13.93 10.58
CA PHE A 385 4.65 -14.57 9.37
C PHE A 385 4.80 -16.08 9.53
N TYR A 386 5.44 -16.53 10.62
CA TYR A 386 5.62 -17.97 10.86
C TYR A 386 4.28 -18.65 11.14
N PHE A 387 3.36 -17.98 11.83
CA PHE A 387 2.04 -18.51 12.06
C PHE A 387 1.29 -18.75 10.74
N MET A 388 1.28 -17.78 9.84
CA MET A 388 0.71 -17.93 8.50
C MET A 388 1.39 -19.06 7.72
N GLU A 389 2.74 -19.14 7.75
CA GLU A 389 3.50 -20.16 7.03
C GLU A 389 3.18 -21.59 7.51
N TYR A 390 3.05 -21.80 8.82
CA TYR A 390 2.73 -23.11 9.37
C TYR A 390 1.27 -23.53 9.15
N CYS A 391 0.36 -22.57 9.04
CA CYS A 391 -1.07 -22.85 8.88
C CYS A 391 -1.51 -22.93 7.41
N LYS A 392 -0.70 -22.48 6.45
CA LYS A 392 -1.08 -22.55 5.04
C LYS A 392 -1.15 -24.01 4.58
N PRO A 393 -2.18 -24.38 3.78
CA PRO A 393 -2.23 -25.71 3.18
C PRO A 393 -1.02 -25.94 2.27
N LEU A 394 -0.53 -27.19 2.27
CA LEU A 394 0.58 -27.64 1.43
C LEU A 394 0.22 -27.61 -0.06
#